data_87342dd588046616bdfb513b649ed4e0
#
_entry.id   87342dd588046616bdfb513b649ed4e0
#
_cell.length_a   1.000
_cell.length_b   1.000
_cell.length_c   1.000
_cell.angle_alpha   90.00
_cell.angle_beta   90.00
_cell.angle_gamma   90.00
#
_symmetry.space_group_name_H-M   'P 1'
#
loop_
_entity.id
_entity.type
_entity.pdbx_description
1 polymer ?
#
loop_
_entity_poly.entity_id
_entity_poly.type
_entity_poly.pdbx_seq_one_letter_code
_entity_poly.pdbx_strand_id
1 'polypeptide(L)'
;NSRVSDCHTGETLAALLRERLDRVAKERGASYEFKYDARSDSFLTLPGDLSTLVTQAVQSHVGRKPDLTTTGGSSDARFFKDHCPVVEFGLVGRTMHQVDEQAEVAHIRVLTDIYETVLDGFFPG
;
A
#
# COMPACT_ATOMS: atom_id res chain seq x y z
N ASN A 1 -6.33 -5.31 15.07
CA ASN A 1 -6.12 -5.24 13.64
C ASN A 1 -4.61 -5.19 13.39
N SER A 2 -4.09 -6.12 12.59
CA SER A 2 -2.68 -6.20 12.25
C SER A 2 -2.51 -6.01 10.75
N ARG A 3 -1.45 -5.31 10.36
CA ARG A 3 -1.00 -5.23 8.96
C ARG A 3 0.22 -6.13 8.82
N VAL A 4 0.28 -6.85 7.73
CA VAL A 4 1.31 -7.86 7.46
C VAL A 4 2.20 -7.34 6.35
N SER A 5 3.51 -7.48 6.48
CA SER A 5 4.43 -7.22 5.39
C SER A 5 4.38 -8.37 4.37
N ASP A 6 4.92 -8.14 3.19
CA ASP A 6 5.06 -9.13 2.12
C ASP A 6 5.89 -10.38 2.51
N CYS A 7 6.64 -10.30 3.60
CA CYS A 7 7.40 -11.44 4.16
C CYS A 7 6.54 -12.47 4.90
N HIS A 8 5.27 -12.15 5.17
CA HIS A 8 4.35 -13.00 5.91
C HIS A 8 3.01 -13.10 5.21
N THR A 9 2.42 -14.29 5.22
CA THR A 9 0.99 -14.44 4.97
C THR A 9 0.23 -14.23 6.28
N GLY A 10 -1.08 -13.98 6.18
CA GLY A 10 -1.92 -13.93 7.37
C GLY A 10 -1.85 -15.20 8.20
N GLU A 11 -1.75 -16.37 7.56
CA GLU A 11 -1.63 -17.66 8.24
C GLU A 11 -0.30 -17.81 9.01
N THR A 12 0.82 -17.42 8.38
CA THR A 12 2.13 -17.47 9.05
C THR A 12 2.20 -16.52 10.24
N LEU A 13 1.58 -15.34 10.15
CA LEU A 13 1.47 -14.42 11.28
C LEU A 13 0.58 -14.99 12.38
N ALA A 14 -0.56 -15.58 12.03
CA ALA A 14 -1.46 -16.21 13.01
C ALA A 14 -0.78 -17.36 13.75
N ALA A 15 -0.01 -18.19 13.04
CA ALA A 15 0.78 -19.26 13.66
C ALA A 15 1.82 -18.71 14.64
N LEU A 16 2.57 -17.69 14.26
CA LEU A 16 3.56 -17.02 15.12
C LEU A 16 2.92 -16.40 16.37
N LEU A 17 1.78 -15.75 16.20
CA LEU A 17 1.04 -15.16 17.34
C LEU A 17 0.52 -16.24 18.28
N ARG A 18 -0.01 -17.35 17.75
CA ARG A 18 -0.50 -18.47 18.56
C ARG A 18 0.63 -19.09 19.37
N GLU A 19 1.77 -19.36 18.75
CA GLU A 19 2.95 -19.88 19.45
C GLU A 19 3.37 -18.99 20.64
N ARG A 20 3.39 -17.66 20.41
CA ARG A 20 3.75 -16.71 21.47
C ARG A 20 2.71 -16.66 22.58
N LEU A 21 1.43 -16.67 22.23
CA LEU A 21 0.32 -16.68 23.20
C LEU A 21 0.32 -17.96 24.03
N ASP A 22 0.53 -19.13 23.43
CA ASP A 22 0.62 -20.42 24.10
C ASP A 22 1.76 -20.41 25.14
N ARG A 23 2.92 -19.88 24.75
CA ARG A 23 4.07 -19.76 25.66
C ARG A 23 3.75 -18.89 26.87
N VAL A 24 3.20 -17.69 26.64
CA VAL A 24 2.85 -16.76 27.73
C VAL A 24 1.72 -17.34 28.60
N ALA A 25 0.73 -17.97 28.01
CA ALA A 25 -0.37 -18.61 28.75
C ALA A 25 0.17 -19.71 29.67
N LYS A 26 1.06 -20.54 29.18
CA LYS A 26 1.73 -21.59 29.96
C LYS A 26 2.55 -21.01 31.13
N GLU A 27 3.36 -19.98 30.87
CA GLU A 27 4.19 -19.32 31.87
C GLU A 27 3.35 -18.63 32.97
N ARG A 28 2.21 -18.11 32.62
CA ARG A 28 1.33 -17.34 33.51
C ARG A 28 0.16 -18.13 34.10
N GLY A 29 0.00 -19.40 33.73
CA GLY A 29 -1.16 -20.20 34.13
C GLY A 29 -2.50 -19.63 33.64
N ALA A 30 -2.48 -18.93 32.49
CA ALA A 30 -3.63 -18.25 31.92
C ALA A 30 -4.21 -19.03 30.73
N SER A 31 -5.48 -18.78 30.43
CA SER A 31 -6.15 -19.24 29.21
C SER A 31 -6.47 -18.04 28.32
N TYR A 32 -6.50 -18.25 27.01
CA TYR A 32 -6.86 -17.22 26.05
C TYR A 32 -7.72 -17.80 24.92
N GLU A 33 -8.44 -16.96 24.23
CA GLU A 33 -9.10 -17.25 22.97
C GLU A 33 -8.45 -16.41 21.87
N PHE A 34 -8.02 -17.05 20.78
CA PHE A 34 -7.44 -16.38 19.63
C PHE A 34 -8.22 -16.72 18.36
N LYS A 35 -8.92 -15.71 17.84
CA LYS A 35 -9.64 -15.79 16.56
C LYS A 35 -8.83 -15.07 15.50
N TYR A 36 -8.66 -15.71 14.37
CA TYR A 36 -7.99 -15.17 13.20
C TYR A 36 -8.96 -15.12 12.03
N ASP A 37 -9.07 -13.95 11.43
CA ASP A 37 -9.85 -13.71 10.20
C ASP A 37 -8.93 -13.00 9.21
N ALA A 38 -8.47 -13.74 8.20
CA ALA A 38 -7.68 -13.19 7.09
C ALA A 38 -8.61 -12.62 6.04
N ARG A 39 -8.64 -11.30 5.92
CA ARG A 39 -9.44 -10.63 4.89
C ARG A 39 -8.71 -10.47 3.56
N SER A 40 -7.39 -10.39 3.57
CA SER A 40 -6.54 -10.34 2.38
C SER A 40 -5.07 -10.49 2.76
N ASP A 41 -4.30 -11.07 1.86
CA ASP A 41 -2.85 -11.07 1.94
C ASP A 41 -2.28 -9.72 1.50
N SER A 42 -1.10 -9.39 2.04
CA SER A 42 -0.31 -8.28 1.52
C SER A 42 0.23 -8.63 0.13
N PHE A 43 0.45 -7.63 -0.69
CA PHE A 43 1.12 -7.81 -1.97
C PHE A 43 2.18 -6.73 -2.16
N LEU A 44 3.18 -7.06 -2.95
CA LEU A 44 4.23 -6.14 -3.39
C LEU A 44 4.28 -6.18 -4.91
N THR A 45 4.12 -5.02 -5.53
CA THR A 45 4.40 -4.86 -6.96
C THR A 45 5.87 -4.52 -7.13
N LEU A 46 6.59 -5.37 -7.84
CA LEU A 46 7.98 -5.11 -8.17
C LEU A 46 8.09 -3.91 -9.14
N PRO A 47 9.19 -3.12 -9.07
CA PRO A 47 9.45 -2.07 -10.04
C PRO A 47 9.40 -2.60 -11.49
N GLY A 48 8.72 -1.86 -12.37
CA GLY A 48 8.54 -2.21 -13.78
C GLY A 48 8.28 -0.96 -14.62
N ASP A 49 7.87 -1.15 -15.88
CA ASP A 49 7.69 -0.05 -16.83
C ASP A 49 6.68 0.99 -16.33
N LEU A 50 5.54 0.56 -15.79
CA LEU A 50 4.53 1.46 -15.25
C LEU A 50 5.06 2.29 -14.07
N SER A 51 5.75 1.66 -13.12
CA SER A 51 6.32 2.38 -11.98
C SER A 51 7.44 3.33 -12.39
N THR A 52 8.20 2.97 -13.43
CA THR A 52 9.22 3.84 -14.03
C THR A 52 8.58 5.05 -14.69
N LEU A 53 7.52 4.85 -15.48
CA LEU A 53 6.77 5.92 -16.13
C LEU A 53 6.17 6.89 -15.10
N VAL A 54 5.49 6.39 -14.09
CA VAL A 54 4.94 7.22 -12.99
C VAL A 54 6.06 7.98 -12.28
N THR A 55 7.19 7.34 -11.98
CA THR A 55 8.34 7.99 -11.35
C THR A 55 8.88 9.15 -12.19
N GLN A 56 9.01 8.96 -13.50
CA GLN A 56 9.48 10.00 -14.43
C GLN A 56 8.48 11.16 -14.54
N ALA A 57 7.18 10.86 -14.66
CA ALA A 57 6.14 11.87 -14.67
C ALA A 57 6.12 12.70 -13.39
N VAL A 58 6.21 12.06 -12.21
CA VAL A 58 6.31 12.79 -10.93
C VAL A 58 7.55 13.66 -10.89
N GLN A 59 8.69 13.14 -11.29
CA GLN A 59 9.96 13.90 -11.28
C GLN A 59 9.91 15.11 -12.21
N SER A 60 9.27 15.01 -13.38
CA SER A 60 9.14 16.13 -14.33
C SER A 60 8.26 17.26 -13.81
N HIS A 61 7.18 16.96 -13.09
CA HIS A 61 6.23 17.96 -12.60
C HIS A 61 6.55 18.49 -11.20
N VAL A 62 7.17 17.66 -10.34
CA VAL A 62 7.46 18.02 -8.93
C VAL A 62 8.93 18.35 -8.69
N GLY A 63 9.81 18.02 -9.62
CA GLY A 63 11.26 18.29 -9.54
C GLY A 63 12.04 17.33 -8.62
N ARG A 64 11.39 16.29 -8.08
CA ARG A 64 12.05 15.28 -7.25
C ARG A 64 11.57 13.89 -7.57
N LYS A 65 12.45 12.91 -7.44
CA LYS A 65 12.10 11.50 -7.60
C LYS A 65 11.27 11.03 -6.40
N PRO A 66 10.11 10.37 -6.62
CA PRO A 66 9.35 9.76 -5.54
C PRO A 66 10.04 8.49 -5.04
N ASP A 67 9.79 8.16 -3.76
CA ASP A 67 10.18 6.89 -3.18
C ASP A 67 9.11 5.83 -3.45
N LEU A 68 9.52 4.64 -3.86
CA LEU A 68 8.66 3.47 -3.93
C LEU A 68 8.59 2.84 -2.54
N THR A 69 7.42 2.83 -1.93
CA THR A 69 7.24 2.35 -0.56
C THR A 69 6.06 1.40 -0.45
N THR A 70 6.01 0.64 0.63
CA THR A 70 4.88 -0.23 1.00
C THR A 70 4.10 0.32 2.19
N THR A 71 4.26 1.60 2.51
CA THR A 71 3.66 2.25 3.69
C THR A 71 2.20 2.65 3.51
N GLY A 72 1.64 2.46 2.32
CA GLY A 72 0.25 2.74 2.00
C GLY A 72 -0.77 1.92 2.79
N GLY A 73 -2.04 2.31 2.68
CA GLY A 73 -3.17 1.58 3.24
C GLY A 73 -3.52 0.32 2.44
N SER A 74 -4.63 -0.31 2.78
CA SER A 74 -5.23 -1.33 1.93
C SER A 74 -5.87 -0.67 0.71
N SER A 75 -5.73 -1.30 -0.45
CA SER A 75 -6.19 -0.79 -1.73
C SER A 75 -6.88 -1.89 -2.54
N ASP A 76 -7.75 -1.48 -3.45
CA ASP A 76 -8.38 -2.35 -4.41
C ASP A 76 -7.42 -2.83 -5.51
N ALA A 77 -6.22 -2.28 -5.59
CA ALA A 77 -5.12 -2.76 -6.42
C ALA A 77 -4.83 -4.26 -6.21
N ARG A 78 -5.08 -4.78 -5.00
CA ARG A 78 -4.98 -6.22 -4.68
C ARG A 78 -5.79 -7.14 -5.59
N PHE A 79 -6.89 -6.64 -6.17
CA PHE A 79 -7.74 -7.41 -7.07
C PHE A 79 -7.25 -7.39 -8.52
N PHE A 80 -6.37 -6.45 -8.86
CA PHE A 80 -5.84 -6.24 -10.21
C PHE A 80 -4.41 -6.73 -10.37
N LYS A 81 -3.65 -6.86 -9.28
CA LYS A 81 -2.21 -7.18 -9.29
C LYS A 81 -1.83 -8.47 -10.06
N ASP A 82 -2.75 -9.43 -10.14
CA ASP A 82 -2.52 -10.71 -10.83
C ASP A 82 -2.95 -10.65 -12.31
N HIS A 83 -3.52 -9.53 -12.75
CA HIS A 83 -4.06 -9.35 -14.10
C HIS A 83 -3.30 -8.29 -14.92
N CYS A 84 -2.75 -7.28 -14.25
CA CYS A 84 -2.01 -6.19 -14.90
C CYS A 84 -1.01 -5.55 -13.93
N PRO A 85 0.00 -4.81 -14.46
CA PRO A 85 0.85 -3.96 -13.64
C PRO A 85 0.03 -2.94 -12.87
N VAL A 86 0.34 -2.76 -11.59
CA VAL A 86 -0.38 -1.84 -10.70
C VAL A 86 0.61 -0.93 -9.98
N VAL A 87 0.30 0.35 -9.92
CA VAL A 87 0.99 1.34 -9.11
C VAL A 87 -0.05 2.17 -8.37
N GLU A 88 0.15 2.34 -7.07
CA GLU A 88 -0.67 3.23 -6.26
C GLU A 88 0.02 4.59 -6.17
N PHE A 89 -0.65 5.61 -6.67
CA PHE A 89 -0.14 6.98 -6.66
C PHE A 89 -1.31 7.96 -6.52
N GLY A 90 -1.15 9.00 -5.70
CA GLY A 90 -2.21 9.98 -5.49
C GLY A 90 -1.77 11.17 -4.65
N LEU A 91 -2.74 11.88 -4.09
CA LEU A 91 -2.52 13.06 -3.25
C LEU A 91 -1.77 12.71 -1.96
N VAL A 92 -1.01 13.69 -1.46
CA VAL A 92 -0.35 13.59 -0.15
C VAL A 92 -1.39 13.62 0.96
N GLY A 93 -1.57 12.51 1.66
CA GLY A 93 -2.61 12.32 2.68
C GLY A 93 -2.28 12.88 4.06
N ARG A 94 -1.85 14.14 4.17
CA ARG A 94 -1.48 14.74 5.47
C ARG A 94 -2.61 14.73 6.50
N THR A 95 -3.83 14.92 6.05
CA THR A 95 -5.04 14.96 6.88
C THR A 95 -5.96 13.77 6.63
N MET A 96 -5.45 12.72 5.95
CA MET A 96 -6.21 11.52 5.64
C MET A 96 -6.81 10.91 6.91
N HIS A 97 -8.10 10.60 6.87
CA HIS A 97 -8.87 10.04 7.98
C HIS A 97 -9.01 10.96 9.23
N GLN A 98 -8.72 12.25 9.10
CA GLN A 98 -8.91 13.21 10.17
C GLN A 98 -10.25 13.97 10.00
N VAL A 99 -10.70 14.59 11.09
CA VAL A 99 -11.76 15.58 11.01
C VAL A 99 -11.23 16.76 10.19
N ASP A 100 -12.04 17.30 9.28
CA ASP A 100 -11.64 18.35 8.33
C ASP A 100 -10.56 17.90 7.33
N GLU A 101 -10.66 16.66 6.84
CA GLU A 101 -9.80 16.15 5.77
C GLU A 101 -9.82 17.09 4.57
N GLN A 102 -8.64 17.47 4.09
CA GLN A 102 -8.48 18.46 3.04
C GLN A 102 -7.29 18.15 2.14
N ALA A 103 -7.34 18.69 0.92
CA ALA A 103 -6.24 18.68 -0.03
C ALA A 103 -6.04 20.07 -0.64
N GLU A 104 -4.80 20.42 -0.93
CA GLU A 104 -4.47 21.67 -1.60
C GLU A 104 -4.90 21.58 -3.08
N VAL A 105 -5.63 22.59 -3.58
CA VAL A 105 -6.07 22.66 -4.98
C VAL A 105 -4.88 22.62 -5.94
N ALA A 106 -3.74 23.22 -5.56
CA ALA A 106 -2.52 23.16 -6.35
C ALA A 106 -2.02 21.71 -6.52
N HIS A 107 -2.11 20.88 -5.49
CA HIS A 107 -1.72 19.46 -5.58
C HIS A 107 -2.65 18.66 -6.50
N ILE A 108 -3.95 18.98 -6.52
CA ILE A 108 -4.91 18.35 -7.43
C ILE A 108 -4.55 18.65 -8.88
N ARG A 109 -4.19 19.92 -9.20
CA ARG A 109 -3.78 20.31 -10.55
C ARG A 109 -2.52 19.58 -10.99
N VAL A 110 -1.48 19.60 -10.17
CA VAL A 110 -0.22 18.88 -10.45
C VAL A 110 -0.47 17.38 -10.63
N LEU A 111 -1.35 16.79 -9.82
CA LEU A 111 -1.72 15.37 -9.97
C LEU A 111 -2.38 15.10 -11.31
N THR A 112 -3.25 16.01 -11.80
CA THR A 112 -3.87 15.90 -13.11
C THR A 112 -2.82 15.90 -14.21
N ASP A 113 -1.87 16.85 -14.18
CA ASP A 113 -0.79 16.95 -15.17
C ASP A 113 0.10 15.70 -15.18
N ILE A 114 0.37 15.12 -13.99
CA ILE A 114 1.11 13.86 -13.85
C ILE A 114 0.35 12.70 -14.50
N TYR A 115 -0.95 12.56 -14.24
CA TYR A 115 -1.75 11.49 -14.85
C TYR A 115 -1.85 11.63 -16.36
N GLU A 116 -1.99 12.84 -16.89
CA GLU A 116 -1.97 13.10 -18.33
C GLU A 116 -0.64 12.63 -18.93
N THR A 117 0.50 13.01 -18.33
CA THR A 117 1.83 12.56 -18.78
C THR A 117 1.97 11.03 -18.74
N VAL A 118 1.43 10.38 -17.71
CA VAL A 118 1.45 8.91 -17.61
C VAL A 118 0.60 8.27 -18.70
N LEU A 119 -0.60 8.80 -18.98
CA LEU A 119 -1.49 8.28 -20.02
C LEU A 119 -0.85 8.43 -21.42
N ASP A 120 -0.29 9.59 -21.72
CA ASP A 120 0.40 9.86 -22.99
C ASP A 120 1.62 8.93 -23.19
N GLY A 121 2.36 8.67 -22.13
CA GLY A 121 3.50 7.75 -22.18
C GLY A 121 3.11 6.28 -22.23
N PHE A 122 1.95 5.90 -21.69
CA PHE A 122 1.47 4.53 -21.69
C PHE A 122 0.73 4.16 -23.00
N PHE A 123 0.04 5.11 -23.61
CA PHE A 123 -0.67 4.99 -24.86
C PHE A 123 -0.07 5.94 -25.91
N PRO A 124 1.17 5.68 -26.37
CA PRO A 124 1.74 6.53 -27.42
C PRO A 124 0.88 6.40 -28.66
N GLY A 125 0.35 7.55 -29.16
CA GLY A 125 -0.46 7.65 -30.36
C GLY A 125 0.30 7.27 -31.63
#